data_98ce5ae374a2a55047dae75920372aca
#
_entry.id   98ce5ae374a2a55047dae75920372aca
#
_cell.length_a   1.000
_cell.length_b   1.000
_cell.length_c   1.000
_cell.angle_alpha   90.00
_cell.angle_beta   90.00
_cell.angle_gamma   90.00
#
_symmetry.space_group_name_H-M   'P 1'
#
loop_
_entity.id
_entity.type
_entity.pdbx_description
1 polymer ?
#
loop_
_entity_poly.entity_id
_entity_poly.type
_entity_poly.pdbx_seq_one_letter_code
_entity_poly.pdbx_strand_id
1 'polypeptide(L)'
;MNFLFWNINKKNTSFLFDKISILIQNEHIDVCMLAELDQADTAKLLHIINSRNGNSYKIVQCLVWKKIVIISKNNIDISTYDESGKRIGAFKIKSDIFEKEVLLFPIHFYDKKNYDSTEQNERIEKIKKFIDDTESRHGESNLSIVCGDFNLNPFETPMIKTKGMHAVMEKDIAKKGERIVDGDEI
;
A
#
# COMPACT_ATOMS: atom_id res chain seq x y z
N MET A 1 4.59 13.78 4.50
CA MET A 1 4.50 12.97 3.25
C MET A 1 3.06 12.59 3.01
N ASN A 2 2.54 12.85 1.80
CA ASN A 2 1.16 12.59 1.42
C ASN A 2 1.07 11.39 0.49
N PHE A 3 0.25 10.41 0.85
CA PHE A 3 0.03 9.19 0.08
C PHE A 3 -1.35 9.23 -0.59
N LEU A 4 -1.43 8.80 -1.84
CA LEU A 4 -2.67 8.50 -2.54
C LEU A 4 -2.68 7.02 -2.91
N PHE A 5 -3.74 6.33 -2.54
CA PHE A 5 -4.06 5.02 -3.10
C PHE A 5 -5.40 5.10 -3.86
N TRP A 6 -5.44 4.51 -5.06
CA TRP A 6 -6.67 4.41 -5.84
C TRP A 6 -6.72 3.10 -6.64
N ASN A 7 -7.77 2.31 -6.46
CA ASN A 7 -8.11 1.24 -7.40
C ASN A 7 -8.91 1.85 -8.56
N ILE A 8 -8.33 1.90 -9.76
CA ILE A 8 -8.94 2.54 -10.92
C ILE A 8 -9.86 1.60 -11.72
N ASN A 9 -10.00 0.35 -11.27
CA ASN A 9 -10.90 -0.65 -11.86
C ASN A 9 -10.74 -0.77 -13.39
N LYS A 10 -9.51 -0.83 -13.87
CA LYS A 10 -9.12 -0.93 -15.30
C LYS A 10 -9.68 0.19 -16.19
N LYS A 11 -10.08 1.31 -15.62
CA LYS A 11 -10.56 2.48 -16.38
C LYS A 11 -9.38 3.33 -16.88
N ASN A 12 -8.60 2.79 -17.80
CA ASN A 12 -7.39 3.42 -18.35
C ASN A 12 -7.74 4.49 -19.40
N THR A 13 -8.43 5.56 -19.00
CA THR A 13 -8.82 6.65 -19.90
C THR A 13 -7.97 7.90 -19.67
N SER A 14 -7.71 8.67 -20.73
CA SER A 14 -6.99 9.94 -20.62
C SER A 14 -7.69 10.90 -19.67
N PHE A 15 -9.03 10.90 -19.64
CA PHE A 15 -9.80 11.70 -18.70
C PHE A 15 -9.49 11.35 -17.23
N LEU A 16 -9.41 10.06 -16.88
CA LEU A 16 -9.06 9.64 -15.52
C LEU A 16 -7.60 10.01 -15.18
N PHE A 17 -6.69 9.87 -16.13
CA PHE A 17 -5.29 10.23 -15.94
C PHE A 17 -5.12 11.74 -15.69
N ASP A 18 -5.88 12.58 -16.40
CA ASP A 18 -5.92 14.02 -16.10
C ASP A 18 -6.44 14.30 -14.68
N LYS A 19 -7.51 13.61 -14.26
CA LYS A 19 -8.05 13.75 -12.90
C LYS A 19 -7.03 13.33 -11.82
N ILE A 20 -6.33 12.22 -12.02
CA ILE A 20 -5.25 11.77 -11.13
C ILE A 20 -4.15 12.83 -11.05
N SER A 21 -3.73 13.37 -12.20
CA SER A 21 -2.69 14.40 -12.25
C SER A 21 -3.09 15.69 -11.52
N ILE A 22 -4.34 16.13 -11.66
CA ILE A 22 -4.91 17.28 -10.94
C ILE A 22 -4.92 17.01 -9.43
N LEU A 23 -5.37 15.83 -9.01
CA LEU A 23 -5.42 15.46 -7.61
C LEU A 23 -4.02 15.43 -6.98
N ILE A 24 -3.05 14.84 -7.70
CA ILE A 24 -1.65 14.81 -7.27
C ILE A 24 -1.11 16.23 -7.03
N GLN A 25 -1.43 17.17 -7.93
CA GLN A 25 -1.01 18.56 -7.80
C GLN A 25 -1.69 19.28 -6.62
N ASN A 26 -3.02 19.19 -6.55
CA ASN A 26 -3.81 19.95 -5.57
C ASN A 26 -3.56 19.47 -4.13
N GLU A 27 -3.42 18.17 -3.93
CA GLU A 27 -3.22 17.54 -2.62
C GLU A 27 -1.74 17.33 -2.28
N HIS A 28 -0.84 17.85 -3.13
CA HIS A 28 0.62 17.75 -2.94
C HIS A 28 1.06 16.31 -2.66
N ILE A 29 0.52 15.33 -3.42
CA ILE A 29 0.80 13.91 -3.22
C ILE A 29 2.28 13.62 -3.48
N ASP A 30 2.90 12.93 -2.55
CA ASP A 30 4.32 12.55 -2.64
C ASP A 30 4.48 11.15 -3.24
N VAL A 31 3.57 10.22 -2.89
CA VAL A 31 3.56 8.83 -3.34
C VAL A 31 2.15 8.47 -3.79
N CYS A 32 2.00 8.08 -5.05
CA CYS A 32 0.74 7.63 -5.65
C CYS A 32 0.81 6.13 -5.96
N MET A 33 -0.15 5.37 -5.47
CA MET A 33 -0.27 3.92 -5.68
C MET A 33 -1.58 3.62 -6.39
N LEU A 34 -1.48 2.97 -7.56
CA LEU A 34 -2.63 2.68 -8.41
C LEU A 34 -2.79 1.19 -8.63
N ALA A 35 -3.89 0.63 -8.12
CA ALA A 35 -4.28 -0.74 -8.42
C ALA A 35 -5.08 -0.81 -9.72
N GLU A 36 -4.95 -1.93 -10.42
CA GLU A 36 -5.63 -2.22 -11.69
C GLU A 36 -5.32 -1.24 -12.84
N LEU A 37 -4.20 -0.54 -12.77
CA LEU A 37 -3.63 0.18 -13.90
C LEU A 37 -2.97 -0.81 -14.86
N ASP A 38 -3.27 -0.70 -16.14
CA ASP A 38 -2.56 -1.47 -17.18
C ASP A 38 -1.10 -1.01 -17.23
N GLN A 39 -0.18 -1.97 -17.22
CA GLN A 39 1.25 -1.67 -17.29
C GLN A 39 1.63 -0.92 -18.58
N ALA A 40 0.93 -1.17 -19.69
CA ALA A 40 1.13 -0.47 -20.95
C ALA A 40 0.81 1.04 -20.87
N ASP A 41 -0.09 1.43 -19.97
CA ASP A 41 -0.52 2.82 -19.80
C ASP A 41 0.28 3.59 -18.75
N THR A 42 1.18 2.92 -18.04
CA THR A 42 1.95 3.55 -16.95
C THR A 42 2.80 4.72 -17.42
N ALA A 43 3.49 4.55 -18.55
CA ALA A 43 4.34 5.61 -19.12
C ALA A 43 3.51 6.82 -19.57
N LYS A 44 2.33 6.59 -20.15
CA LYS A 44 1.38 7.64 -20.56
C LYS A 44 0.88 8.43 -19.34
N LEU A 45 0.50 7.72 -18.27
CA LEU A 45 0.07 8.37 -17.03
C LEU A 45 1.20 9.21 -16.43
N LEU A 46 2.42 8.65 -16.32
CA LEU A 46 3.57 9.40 -15.82
C LEU A 46 3.83 10.67 -16.64
N HIS A 47 3.73 10.58 -17.98
CA HIS A 47 3.89 11.76 -18.85
C HIS A 47 2.85 12.84 -18.52
N ILE A 48 1.58 12.47 -18.34
CA ILE A 48 0.50 13.42 -17.99
C ILE A 48 0.76 14.05 -16.59
N ILE A 49 1.16 13.24 -15.61
CA ILE A 49 1.52 13.75 -14.28
C ILE A 49 2.68 14.76 -14.39
N ASN A 50 3.74 14.41 -15.09
CA ASN A 50 4.94 15.22 -15.20
C ASN A 50 4.74 16.49 -16.04
N SER A 51 3.91 16.47 -17.07
CA SER A 51 3.59 17.68 -17.85
C SER A 51 2.92 18.76 -16.98
N ARG A 52 2.19 18.37 -15.95
CA ARG A 52 1.53 19.28 -14.99
C ARG A 52 2.41 19.64 -13.79
N ASN A 53 3.32 18.76 -13.41
CA ASN A 53 4.09 18.85 -12.16
C ASN A 53 5.60 19.05 -12.41
N GLY A 54 6.02 19.54 -13.58
CA GLY A 54 7.40 19.94 -13.85
C GLY A 54 8.42 18.80 -13.82
N ASN A 55 8.07 17.60 -14.36
CA ASN A 55 8.93 16.42 -14.39
C ASN A 55 9.43 15.95 -13.01
N SER A 56 8.61 16.12 -11.99
CA SER A 56 9.00 15.87 -10.60
C SER A 56 8.71 14.44 -10.12
N TYR A 57 8.16 13.57 -10.96
CA TYR A 57 7.75 12.20 -10.58
C TYR A 57 8.44 11.13 -11.40
N LYS A 58 8.62 9.96 -10.77
CA LYS A 58 9.18 8.75 -11.37
C LYS A 58 8.33 7.53 -11.02
N ILE A 59 8.43 6.48 -11.85
CA ILE A 59 7.88 5.15 -11.55
C ILE A 59 8.87 4.41 -10.66
N VAL A 60 8.38 3.83 -9.57
CA VAL A 60 9.16 2.89 -8.76
C VAL A 60 9.21 1.55 -9.50
N GLN A 61 10.41 1.10 -9.81
CA GLN A 61 10.61 -0.14 -10.57
C GLN A 61 10.36 -1.37 -9.69
N CYS A 62 9.52 -2.27 -10.17
CA CYS A 62 9.26 -3.58 -9.59
C CYS A 62 9.62 -4.64 -10.62
N LEU A 63 10.44 -5.62 -10.26
CA LEU A 63 10.86 -6.67 -11.17
C LEU A 63 9.81 -7.78 -11.30
N VAL A 64 9.24 -8.18 -10.17
CA VAL A 64 8.32 -9.33 -10.08
C VAL A 64 6.91 -8.90 -9.73
N TRP A 65 6.76 -8.08 -8.67
CA TRP A 65 5.45 -7.71 -8.15
C TRP A 65 4.85 -6.53 -8.93
N LYS A 66 3.71 -6.76 -9.60
CA LYS A 66 3.09 -5.80 -10.54
C LYS A 66 1.60 -5.55 -10.28
N LYS A 67 1.15 -5.74 -9.03
CA LYS A 67 -0.27 -5.57 -8.69
C LYS A 67 -0.68 -4.12 -8.51
N ILE A 68 0.24 -3.27 -8.11
CA ILE A 68 0.03 -1.85 -7.91
C ILE A 68 1.20 -1.10 -8.56
N VAL A 69 0.90 -0.11 -9.36
CA VAL A 69 1.90 0.81 -9.88
C VAL A 69 2.18 1.88 -8.83
N ILE A 70 3.44 2.10 -8.50
CA ILE A 70 3.88 3.12 -7.55
C ILE A 70 4.58 4.24 -8.32
N ILE A 71 4.10 5.46 -8.14
CA ILE A 71 4.68 6.68 -8.71
C ILE A 71 5.05 7.59 -7.53
N SER A 72 6.27 8.05 -7.47
CA SER A 72 6.76 8.91 -6.38
C SER A 72 7.44 10.17 -6.90
N LYS A 73 7.53 11.20 -6.07
CA LYS A 73 8.41 12.34 -6.33
C LYS A 73 9.86 11.88 -6.47
N ASN A 74 10.62 12.56 -7.33
CA ASN A 74 12.02 12.22 -7.64
C ASN A 74 12.96 12.25 -6.42
N ASN A 75 12.67 13.13 -5.47
CA ASN A 75 13.45 13.30 -4.24
C ASN A 75 13.11 12.28 -3.14
N ILE A 76 12.18 11.37 -3.39
CA ILE A 76 11.86 10.28 -2.47
C ILE A 76 12.50 9.00 -3.01
N ASP A 77 13.35 8.39 -2.22
CA ASP A 77 13.93 7.11 -2.56
C ASP A 77 13.01 5.98 -2.09
N ILE A 78 12.43 5.26 -3.05
CA ILE A 78 11.63 4.06 -2.81
C ILE A 78 12.27 2.92 -3.57
N SER A 79 12.67 1.90 -2.86
CA SER A 79 13.27 0.70 -3.43
C SER A 79 12.52 -0.57 -3.00
N THR A 80 12.57 -1.59 -3.85
CA THR A 80 11.99 -2.90 -3.51
C THR A 80 12.79 -3.56 -2.40
N TYR A 81 12.10 -4.18 -1.45
CA TYR A 81 12.71 -4.94 -0.37
C TYR A 81 12.36 -6.42 -0.46
N ASP A 82 11.10 -6.77 -0.64
CA ASP A 82 10.64 -8.14 -0.83
C ASP A 82 9.45 -8.18 -1.79
N GLU A 83 9.60 -8.87 -2.91
CA GLU A 83 8.56 -9.05 -3.92
C GLU A 83 7.97 -10.47 -3.93
N SER A 84 8.30 -11.31 -2.93
CA SER A 84 7.85 -12.71 -2.87
C SER A 84 6.36 -12.87 -2.53
N GLY A 85 5.73 -11.85 -1.99
CA GLY A 85 4.31 -11.84 -1.66
C GLY A 85 3.42 -11.80 -2.91
N LYS A 86 2.42 -12.71 -2.99
CA LYS A 86 1.52 -12.78 -4.16
C LYS A 86 0.59 -11.58 -4.31
N ARG A 87 0.13 -11.02 -3.19
CA ARG A 87 -0.87 -9.94 -3.12
C ARG A 87 -0.39 -8.73 -2.34
N ILE A 88 0.83 -8.78 -1.86
CA ILE A 88 1.49 -7.75 -1.09
C ILE A 88 2.94 -7.68 -1.54
N GLY A 89 3.50 -6.48 -1.63
CA GLY A 89 4.93 -6.24 -1.82
C GLY A 89 5.49 -5.51 -0.60
N ALA A 90 6.80 -5.51 -0.43
CA ALA A 90 7.48 -4.72 0.58
C ALA A 90 8.51 -3.79 -0.08
N PHE A 91 8.47 -2.53 0.29
CA PHE A 91 9.33 -1.47 -0.21
C PHE A 91 9.93 -0.69 0.96
N LYS A 92 11.11 -0.17 0.77
CA LYS A 92 11.75 0.76 1.69
C LYS A 92 11.57 2.18 1.19
N ILE A 93 11.17 3.08 2.07
CA ILE A 93 11.11 4.51 1.80
C ILE A 93 12.21 5.20 2.61
N LYS A 94 13.10 5.92 1.91
CA LYS A 94 14.05 6.85 2.50
C LYS A 94 13.68 8.27 2.11
N SER A 95 13.58 9.15 3.08
CA SER A 95 13.26 10.55 2.86
C SER A 95 13.73 11.37 4.04
N ASP A 96 14.13 12.62 3.80
CA ASP A 96 14.49 13.58 4.84
C ASP A 96 13.34 13.88 5.83
N ILE A 97 12.10 13.48 5.48
CA ILE A 97 10.92 13.63 6.34
C ILE A 97 10.91 12.59 7.48
N PHE A 98 11.55 11.44 7.27
CA PHE A 98 11.61 10.37 8.26
C PHE A 98 13.02 10.23 8.80
N GLU A 99 13.16 10.20 10.12
CA GLU A 99 14.46 9.95 10.78
C GLU A 99 15.00 8.53 10.49
N LYS A 100 14.11 7.59 10.16
CA LYS A 100 14.41 6.19 9.87
C LYS A 100 13.76 5.75 8.58
N GLU A 101 14.26 4.66 8.00
CA GLU A 101 13.58 4.00 6.89
C GLU A 101 12.17 3.55 7.30
N VAL A 102 11.20 3.71 6.41
CA VAL A 102 9.82 3.28 6.59
C VAL A 102 9.54 2.12 5.63
N LEU A 103 8.95 1.06 6.12
CA LEU A 103 8.46 -0.02 5.26
C LEU A 103 7.07 0.35 4.70
N LEU A 104 6.93 0.25 3.39
CA LEU A 104 5.66 0.40 2.68
C LEU A 104 5.22 -0.96 2.15
N PHE A 105 4.02 -1.37 2.54
CA PHE A 105 3.39 -2.61 2.09
C PHE A 105 2.15 -2.29 1.24
N PRO A 106 2.29 -2.08 -0.07
CA PRO A 106 1.14 -1.98 -0.95
C PRO A 106 0.45 -3.35 -1.06
N ILE A 107 -0.86 -3.37 -0.88
CA ILE A 107 -1.68 -4.57 -0.89
C ILE A 107 -2.81 -4.49 -1.92
N HIS A 108 -3.02 -5.56 -2.69
CA HIS A 108 -4.23 -5.78 -3.49
C HIS A 108 -4.76 -7.17 -3.15
N PHE A 109 -5.61 -7.23 -2.13
CA PHE A 109 -6.10 -8.47 -1.54
C PHE A 109 -7.08 -9.21 -2.45
N TYR A 110 -7.44 -10.40 -2.07
CA TYR A 110 -8.36 -11.25 -2.80
C TYR A 110 -9.80 -10.75 -2.70
N ASP A 111 -10.53 -10.77 -3.82
CA ASP A 111 -11.92 -10.34 -3.85
C ASP A 111 -12.87 -11.40 -3.24
N LYS A 112 -14.02 -10.94 -2.74
CA LYS A 112 -15.03 -11.79 -2.11
C LYS A 112 -15.86 -12.61 -3.08
N LYS A 113 -15.76 -12.36 -4.39
CA LYS A 113 -16.53 -13.12 -5.38
C LYS A 113 -15.96 -14.52 -5.59
N ASN A 114 -14.63 -14.63 -5.39
CA ASN A 114 -13.90 -15.86 -5.67
C ASN A 114 -13.47 -16.61 -4.41
N TYR A 115 -13.61 -15.99 -3.22
CA TYR A 115 -13.09 -16.53 -1.97
C TYR A 115 -14.09 -16.31 -0.83
N ASP A 116 -14.45 -17.39 -0.12
CA ASP A 116 -15.33 -17.32 1.04
C ASP A 116 -14.62 -16.73 2.28
N SER A 117 -15.37 -16.57 3.37
CA SER A 117 -14.84 -15.98 4.61
C SER A 117 -13.73 -16.81 5.25
N THR A 118 -13.78 -18.12 5.14
CA THR A 118 -12.75 -19.03 5.69
C THR A 118 -11.45 -18.87 4.91
N GLU A 119 -11.53 -18.93 3.59
CA GLU A 119 -10.39 -18.73 2.71
C GLU A 119 -9.78 -17.34 2.87
N GLN A 120 -10.61 -16.29 3.05
CA GLN A 120 -10.12 -14.94 3.31
C GLN A 120 -9.38 -14.84 4.65
N ASN A 121 -9.87 -15.53 5.69
CA ASN A 121 -9.19 -15.60 6.99
C ASN A 121 -7.79 -16.23 6.87
N GLU A 122 -7.67 -17.38 6.19
CA GLU A 122 -6.38 -18.05 5.99
C GLU A 122 -5.41 -17.19 5.16
N ARG A 123 -5.94 -16.43 4.19
CA ARG A 123 -5.12 -15.60 3.31
C ARG A 123 -4.61 -14.35 4.01
N ILE A 124 -5.43 -13.73 4.87
CA ILE A 124 -5.00 -12.55 5.64
C ILE A 124 -3.94 -12.93 6.67
N GLU A 125 -4.01 -14.12 7.27
CA GLU A 125 -2.97 -14.62 8.16
C GLU A 125 -1.61 -14.77 7.45
N LYS A 126 -1.62 -15.22 6.18
CA LYS A 126 -0.40 -15.28 5.36
C LYS A 126 0.17 -13.88 5.04
N ILE A 127 -0.72 -12.91 4.81
CA ILE A 127 -0.33 -11.51 4.60
C ILE A 127 0.28 -10.94 5.88
N LYS A 128 -0.38 -11.15 7.04
CA LYS A 128 0.13 -10.72 8.34
C LYS A 128 1.50 -11.32 8.61
N LYS A 129 1.65 -12.63 8.41
CA LYS A 129 2.95 -13.30 8.57
C LYS A 129 4.03 -12.71 7.65
N PHE A 130 3.70 -12.39 6.39
CA PHE A 130 4.64 -11.74 5.48
C PHE A 130 5.10 -10.37 6.01
N ILE A 131 4.18 -9.56 6.56
CA ILE A 131 4.50 -8.28 7.18
C ILE A 131 5.44 -8.49 8.37
N ASP A 132 5.06 -9.35 9.32
CA ASP A 132 5.82 -9.60 10.55
C ASP A 132 7.23 -10.13 10.27
N ASP A 133 7.35 -11.10 9.35
CA ASP A 133 8.64 -11.66 8.93
C ASP A 133 9.51 -10.60 8.25
N THR A 134 8.89 -9.68 7.50
CA THR A 134 9.60 -8.60 6.81
C THR A 134 10.07 -7.52 7.79
N GLU A 135 9.24 -7.11 8.73
CA GLU A 135 9.58 -6.17 9.79
C GLU A 135 10.69 -6.72 10.67
N SER A 136 10.60 -7.98 11.06
CA SER A 136 11.62 -8.66 11.85
C SER A 136 12.98 -8.72 11.14
N ARG A 137 13.00 -8.94 9.84
CA ARG A 137 14.24 -8.94 9.03
C ARG A 137 14.82 -7.55 8.83
N HIS A 138 13.96 -6.52 8.80
CA HIS A 138 14.40 -5.14 8.65
C HIS A 138 15.09 -4.60 9.91
N GLY A 139 14.65 -5.01 11.09
CA GLY A 139 15.33 -4.84 12.39
C GLY A 139 15.42 -3.43 12.95
N GLU A 140 15.24 -2.37 12.16
CA GLU A 140 15.58 -1.00 12.57
C GLU A 140 14.39 -0.10 12.89
N SER A 141 13.19 -0.46 12.48
CA SER A 141 12.06 0.44 12.62
C SER A 141 10.74 -0.31 12.68
N ASN A 142 9.94 0.03 13.66
CA ASN A 142 8.54 -0.39 13.75
C ASN A 142 7.63 0.56 12.95
N LEU A 143 8.17 1.31 12.00
CA LEU A 143 7.40 2.22 11.15
C LEU A 143 7.06 1.52 9.85
N SER A 144 5.83 1.02 9.80
CA SER A 144 5.29 0.38 8.61
C SER A 144 3.99 1.04 8.17
N ILE A 145 3.82 1.17 6.87
CA ILE A 145 2.59 1.66 6.24
C ILE A 145 2.04 0.54 5.37
N VAL A 146 0.88 0.01 5.74
CA VAL A 146 0.13 -0.92 4.90
C VAL A 146 -0.99 -0.15 4.21
N CYS A 147 -0.97 -0.11 2.88
CA CYS A 147 -1.90 0.70 2.11
C CYS A 147 -2.34 -0.03 0.84
N GLY A 148 -3.63 -0.03 0.55
CA GLY A 148 -4.10 -0.69 -0.65
C GLY A 148 -5.57 -1.07 -0.64
N ASP A 149 -5.94 -1.96 -1.57
CA ASP A 149 -7.27 -2.53 -1.65
C ASP A 149 -7.32 -3.85 -0.88
N PHE A 150 -7.91 -3.80 0.30
CA PHE A 150 -8.08 -4.99 1.14
C PHE A 150 -9.24 -5.87 0.68
N ASN A 151 -10.16 -5.37 -0.15
CA ASN A 151 -11.39 -6.09 -0.51
C ASN A 151 -12.19 -6.61 0.71
N LEU A 152 -11.95 -6.01 1.88
CA LEU A 152 -12.55 -6.33 3.17
C LEU A 152 -13.12 -5.06 3.81
N ASN A 153 -14.19 -5.20 4.57
CA ASN A 153 -14.66 -4.10 5.41
C ASN A 153 -13.81 -4.04 6.69
N PRO A 154 -13.62 -2.84 7.28
CA PRO A 154 -12.77 -2.66 8.46
C PRO A 154 -13.16 -3.50 9.68
N PHE A 155 -14.44 -3.88 9.81
CA PHE A 155 -14.98 -4.64 10.95
C PHE A 155 -15.14 -6.13 10.69
N GLU A 156 -14.68 -6.62 9.53
CA GLU A 156 -14.73 -8.06 9.25
C GLU A 156 -13.67 -8.82 10.04
N THR A 157 -13.99 -10.06 10.40
CA THR A 157 -13.11 -10.92 11.19
C THR A 157 -11.64 -10.94 10.73
N PRO A 158 -11.33 -11.05 9.42
CA PRO A 158 -9.93 -11.02 8.96
C PRO A 158 -9.18 -9.74 9.33
N MET A 159 -9.91 -8.61 9.47
CA MET A 159 -9.28 -7.32 9.79
C MET A 159 -9.07 -7.13 11.30
N ILE A 160 -9.99 -7.63 12.15
CA ILE A 160 -9.99 -7.30 13.59
C ILE A 160 -9.36 -8.39 14.47
N LYS A 161 -9.35 -9.66 14.06
CA LYS A 161 -8.87 -10.77 14.90
C LYS A 161 -7.36 -10.72 15.17
N THR A 162 -6.90 -11.39 16.23
CA THR A 162 -5.50 -11.49 16.66
C THR A 162 -4.58 -12.02 15.56
N LYS A 163 -4.98 -13.08 14.87
CA LYS A 163 -4.21 -13.64 13.74
C LYS A 163 -4.44 -12.91 12.40
N GLY A 164 -5.25 -11.82 12.42
CA GLY A 164 -5.50 -10.97 11.28
C GLY A 164 -4.68 -9.68 11.34
N MET A 165 -5.27 -8.58 10.85
CA MET A 165 -4.57 -7.28 10.76
C MET A 165 -4.62 -6.47 12.06
N HIS A 166 -5.31 -6.92 13.11
CA HIS A 166 -5.53 -6.20 14.38
C HIS A 166 -6.09 -4.78 14.20
N ALA A 167 -6.84 -4.55 13.13
CA ALA A 167 -7.28 -3.21 12.78
C ALA A 167 -8.19 -2.61 13.84
N VAL A 168 -7.94 -1.36 14.18
CA VAL A 168 -8.81 -0.53 15.02
C VAL A 168 -9.11 0.77 14.29
N MET A 169 -10.34 1.26 14.46
CA MET A 169 -10.79 2.48 13.78
C MET A 169 -10.61 3.73 14.63
N GLU A 170 -10.38 3.57 15.94
CA GLU A 170 -10.24 4.66 16.87
C GLU A 170 -8.79 4.92 17.23
N LYS A 171 -8.36 6.18 17.07
CA LYS A 171 -7.00 6.62 17.33
C LYS A 171 -6.54 6.38 18.77
N ASP A 172 -7.46 6.58 19.73
CA ASP A 172 -7.15 6.43 21.15
C ASP A 172 -6.97 4.96 21.53
N ILE A 173 -7.68 4.05 20.87
CA ILE A 173 -7.46 2.61 21.02
C ILE A 173 -6.15 2.21 20.36
N ALA A 174 -5.84 2.71 19.16
CA ALA A 174 -4.61 2.42 18.45
C ALA A 174 -3.34 2.86 19.18
N LYS A 175 -3.44 3.86 20.06
CA LYS A 175 -2.31 4.37 20.85
C LYS A 175 -2.02 3.58 22.14
N LYS A 176 -2.88 2.65 22.52
CA LYS A 176 -2.64 1.80 23.71
C LYS A 176 -1.49 0.86 23.40
N GLY A 177 -0.55 0.75 24.34
CA GLY A 177 0.60 -0.15 24.22
C GLY A 177 0.21 -1.62 24.26
N GLU A 178 -0.89 -1.94 24.95
CA GLU A 178 -1.40 -3.30 25.14
C GLU A 178 -2.90 -3.33 24.89
N ARG A 179 -3.35 -4.37 24.21
CA ARG A 179 -4.78 -4.60 23.91
C ARG A 179 -5.10 -6.08 24.01
N ILE A 180 -6.33 -6.39 24.41
CA ILE A 180 -6.83 -7.77 24.38
C ILE A 180 -7.74 -7.90 23.15
N VAL A 181 -7.44 -8.83 22.28
CA VAL A 181 -8.24 -9.18 21.11
C VAL A 181 -8.45 -10.69 21.11
N ASP A 182 -9.69 -11.14 21.08
CA ASP A 182 -10.08 -12.56 21.15
C ASP A 182 -9.48 -13.32 22.36
N GLY A 183 -9.16 -12.60 23.45
CA GLY A 183 -8.54 -13.14 24.64
C GLY A 183 -7.02 -13.16 24.65
N ASP A 184 -6.39 -12.81 23.54
CA ASP A 184 -4.92 -12.68 23.43
C ASP A 184 -4.49 -11.23 23.62
N GLU A 185 -3.40 -11.01 24.34
CA GLU A 185 -2.73 -9.72 24.46
C GLU A 185 -1.88 -9.44 23.22
N ILE A 186 -2.02 -8.24 22.65
CA ILE A 186 -1.34 -7.79 21.44
C ILE A 186 -0.80 -6.36 21.59
#